data_cd1f43545d6a3437e517d3c9121cf455
#
_entry.id   cd1f43545d6a3437e517d3c9121cf455
#
_cell.length_a   1.000
_cell.length_b   1.000
_cell.length_c   1.000
_cell.angle_alpha   90.00
_cell.angle_beta   90.00
_cell.angle_gamma   90.00
#
_symmetry.space_group_name_H-M   'P 1'
#
loop_
_entity.id
_entity.type
_entity.pdbx_description
1 polymer ?
#
loop_
_entity_poly.entity_id
_entity_poly.type
_entity_poly.pdbx_seq_one_letter_code
_entity_poly.pdbx_strand_id
1 'polypeptide(L)'
;MCYLLILVLLFLAEFFYFRIADKCNIIDKPNERSSHTRITLRGGGIIFFFGALAYFLTNQFEYPWFMLALTLITFISFVDDIRSTSQGLRLVFHFTAMALMFYQWGLFSLPWWTIVVALIVCTGIINAYNFMDGINGITGGYSLVVLAALAFINGVYVPFVEPALIYTMLCAVLVFNFFNFRKQAKCFAGDVGSVSIAFVILFLIGMLIIRTENFSWIVLLAVYGVDSVLTIIHRLMLHENIGLPHRKHLYQIMANELKIPHMVVSLVYMLVQAVVIAGYLLFPGNEYGYLSGTIIALSLVYILFMKRFFCLHQAK
;
A
#
# COMPACT_ATOMS: atom_id res chain seq x y z
N MET A 1 -22.10 -11.59 -9.94
CA MET A 1 -20.70 -11.64 -10.44
C MET A 1 -20.03 -12.91 -9.94
N CYS A 2 -19.35 -13.66 -10.81
CA CYS A 2 -18.69 -14.90 -10.39
C CYS A 2 -17.22 -14.59 -10.01
N TYR A 3 -16.98 -14.32 -8.74
CA TYR A 3 -15.63 -13.98 -8.22
C TYR A 3 -14.62 -15.10 -8.43
N LEU A 4 -15.07 -16.37 -8.47
CA LEU A 4 -14.19 -17.50 -8.78
C LEU A 4 -13.62 -17.38 -10.22
N LEU A 5 -14.46 -16.98 -11.19
CA LEU A 5 -14.00 -16.77 -12.55
C LEU A 5 -12.98 -15.61 -12.61
N ILE A 6 -13.24 -14.50 -11.91
CA ILE A 6 -12.30 -13.37 -11.81
C ILE A 6 -10.99 -13.81 -11.20
N LEU A 7 -11.03 -14.57 -10.10
CA LEU A 7 -9.82 -15.10 -9.45
C LEU A 7 -8.97 -15.94 -10.45
N VAL A 8 -9.62 -16.82 -11.21
CA VAL A 8 -8.95 -17.65 -12.21
C VAL A 8 -8.36 -16.79 -13.33
N LEU A 9 -9.12 -15.82 -13.84
CA LEU A 9 -8.64 -14.93 -14.91
C LEU A 9 -7.45 -14.08 -14.43
N LEU A 10 -7.50 -13.55 -13.22
CA LEU A 10 -6.38 -12.81 -12.62
C LEU A 10 -5.17 -13.71 -12.40
N PHE A 11 -5.38 -14.97 -11.95
CA PHE A 11 -4.29 -15.93 -11.80
C PHE A 11 -3.60 -16.23 -13.14
N LEU A 12 -4.38 -16.41 -14.21
CA LEU A 12 -3.87 -16.62 -15.56
C LEU A 12 -3.16 -15.36 -16.09
N ALA A 13 -3.70 -14.17 -15.83
CA ALA A 13 -3.09 -12.89 -16.21
C ALA A 13 -1.72 -12.71 -15.54
N GLU A 14 -1.61 -13.01 -14.23
CA GLU A 14 -0.35 -12.94 -13.49
C GLU A 14 0.68 -13.95 -14.02
N PHE A 15 0.24 -15.16 -14.31
CA PHE A 15 1.10 -16.18 -14.91
C PHE A 15 1.59 -15.78 -16.31
N PHE A 16 0.73 -15.14 -17.11
CA PHE A 16 1.10 -14.60 -18.42
C PHE A 16 2.07 -13.42 -18.29
N TYR A 17 1.83 -12.54 -17.30
CA TYR A 17 2.76 -11.45 -16.98
C TYR A 17 4.17 -11.97 -16.68
N PHE A 18 4.32 -13.06 -15.91
CA PHE A 18 5.64 -13.62 -15.62
C PHE A 18 6.41 -14.02 -16.88
N ARG A 19 5.73 -14.54 -17.91
CA ARG A 19 6.37 -14.87 -19.18
C ARG A 19 6.84 -13.62 -19.94
N ILE A 20 6.07 -12.54 -19.87
CA ILE A 20 6.44 -11.26 -20.47
C ILE A 20 7.62 -10.65 -19.70
N ALA A 21 7.53 -10.59 -18.38
CA ALA A 21 8.54 -10.01 -17.51
C ALA A 21 9.90 -10.72 -17.68
N ASP A 22 9.89 -12.04 -17.76
CA ASP A 22 11.10 -12.85 -18.00
C ASP A 22 11.72 -12.54 -19.39
N LYS A 23 10.91 -12.53 -20.44
CA LYS A 23 11.38 -12.18 -21.80
C LYS A 23 11.90 -10.76 -21.92
N CYS A 24 11.30 -9.81 -21.21
CA CYS A 24 11.66 -8.39 -21.25
C CYS A 24 12.71 -8.02 -20.20
N ASN A 25 13.23 -8.99 -19.43
CA ASN A 25 14.19 -8.78 -18.34
C ASN A 25 13.69 -7.75 -17.31
N ILE A 26 12.38 -7.77 -16.98
CA ILE A 26 11.81 -6.94 -15.90
C ILE A 26 12.08 -7.68 -14.57
N ILE A 27 13.28 -7.50 -14.07
CA ILE A 27 13.85 -8.24 -12.93
C ILE A 27 14.44 -7.28 -11.91
N ASP A 28 14.35 -7.66 -10.64
CA ASP A 28 15.10 -7.03 -9.56
C ASP A 28 16.36 -7.85 -9.24
N LYS A 29 17.51 -7.19 -9.42
CA LYS A 29 18.82 -7.77 -9.10
C LYS A 29 19.19 -7.37 -7.68
N PRO A 30 19.62 -8.32 -6.82
CA PRO A 30 20.09 -8.01 -5.49
C PRO A 30 21.19 -6.94 -5.52
N ASN A 31 21.10 -5.98 -4.63
CA ASN A 31 22.10 -4.95 -4.38
C ASN A 31 22.34 -4.82 -2.87
N GLU A 32 23.26 -3.98 -2.43
CA GLU A 32 23.60 -3.78 -1.02
C GLU A 32 22.42 -3.34 -0.14
N ARG A 33 21.36 -2.82 -0.75
CA ARG A 33 20.15 -2.32 -0.07
C ARG A 33 19.00 -3.34 -0.08
N SER A 34 19.11 -4.38 -0.89
CA SER A 34 18.09 -5.41 -1.04
C SER A 34 17.99 -6.28 0.21
N SER A 35 16.77 -6.64 0.59
CA SER A 35 16.49 -7.65 1.62
C SER A 35 16.43 -9.07 1.02
N HIS A 36 16.65 -9.22 -0.29
CA HIS A 36 16.65 -10.49 -1.01
C HIS A 36 18.04 -10.78 -1.60
N THR A 37 18.32 -12.05 -1.86
CA THR A 37 19.63 -12.54 -2.35
C THR A 37 19.57 -13.16 -3.75
N ARG A 38 18.39 -13.26 -4.35
CA ARG A 38 18.15 -13.88 -5.66
C ARG A 38 17.49 -12.91 -6.62
N ILE A 39 17.80 -13.07 -7.90
CA ILE A 39 17.09 -12.36 -8.98
C ILE A 39 15.63 -12.79 -8.94
N THR A 40 14.72 -11.83 -8.91
CA THR A 40 13.28 -12.04 -8.81
C THR A 40 12.56 -11.15 -9.83
N LEU A 41 11.45 -11.63 -10.39
CA LEU A 41 10.63 -10.81 -11.30
C LEU A 41 10.10 -9.59 -10.58
N ARG A 42 10.12 -8.42 -11.23
CA ARG A 42 9.60 -7.16 -10.70
C ARG A 42 8.25 -6.83 -11.34
N GLY A 43 7.43 -6.04 -10.66
CA GLY A 43 6.18 -5.54 -11.21
C GLY A 43 5.00 -6.52 -11.20
N GLY A 44 5.08 -7.66 -10.46
CA GLY A 44 3.94 -8.57 -10.29
C GLY A 44 2.72 -7.90 -9.66
N GLY A 45 2.89 -6.75 -8.99
CA GLY A 45 1.77 -5.97 -8.47
C GLY A 45 0.90 -5.29 -9.53
N ILE A 46 1.21 -5.39 -10.82
CA ILE A 46 0.32 -4.97 -11.92
C ILE A 46 -1.05 -5.64 -11.83
N ILE A 47 -1.13 -6.79 -11.17
CA ILE A 47 -2.38 -7.52 -10.99
C ILE A 47 -3.42 -6.71 -10.20
N PHE A 48 -3.02 -5.78 -9.36
CA PHE A 48 -3.94 -4.89 -8.64
C PHE A 48 -4.70 -3.97 -9.59
N PHE A 49 -4.02 -3.46 -10.62
CA PHE A 49 -4.68 -2.72 -11.69
C PHE A 49 -5.70 -3.59 -12.43
N PHE A 50 -5.35 -4.83 -12.77
CA PHE A 50 -6.26 -5.75 -13.45
C PHE A 50 -7.45 -6.13 -12.57
N GLY A 51 -7.31 -6.19 -11.24
CA GLY A 51 -8.43 -6.37 -10.33
C GLY A 51 -9.43 -5.21 -10.38
N ALA A 52 -8.94 -3.96 -10.36
CA ALA A 52 -9.78 -2.78 -10.51
C ALA A 52 -10.40 -2.68 -11.92
N LEU A 53 -9.64 -3.03 -12.96
CA LEU A 53 -10.13 -3.06 -14.33
C LEU A 53 -11.25 -4.11 -14.52
N ALA A 54 -11.12 -5.29 -13.92
CA ALA A 54 -12.15 -6.31 -13.95
C ALA A 54 -13.47 -5.81 -13.32
N TYR A 55 -13.37 -5.11 -12.18
CA TYR A 55 -14.54 -4.43 -11.61
C TYR A 55 -15.13 -3.42 -12.59
N PHE A 56 -14.33 -2.50 -13.10
CA PHE A 56 -14.77 -1.42 -13.97
C PHE A 56 -15.53 -1.92 -15.21
N LEU A 57 -15.01 -2.97 -15.85
CA LEU A 57 -15.61 -3.56 -17.05
C LEU A 57 -16.91 -4.33 -16.76
N THR A 58 -17.08 -4.87 -15.56
CA THR A 58 -18.24 -5.70 -15.19
C THR A 58 -19.31 -4.94 -14.43
N ASN A 59 -19.03 -3.71 -13.96
CA ASN A 59 -19.95 -2.88 -13.18
C ASN A 59 -20.23 -1.54 -13.86
N GLN A 60 -20.63 -1.59 -15.14
CA GLN A 60 -21.15 -0.44 -15.92
C GLN A 60 -20.22 0.78 -15.95
N PHE A 61 -18.91 0.58 -15.88
CA PHE A 61 -17.90 1.64 -15.87
C PHE A 61 -18.04 2.62 -14.70
N GLU A 62 -18.47 2.13 -13.54
CA GLU A 62 -18.58 2.93 -12.32
C GLU A 62 -17.22 3.49 -11.88
N TYR A 63 -17.20 4.67 -11.32
CA TYR A 63 -16.00 5.42 -10.90
C TYR A 63 -15.00 5.72 -12.05
N PRO A 64 -15.42 6.34 -13.18
CA PRO A 64 -14.58 6.48 -14.36
C PRO A 64 -13.35 7.35 -14.11
N TRP A 65 -13.45 8.40 -13.30
CA TRP A 65 -12.32 9.27 -12.99
C TRP A 65 -11.28 8.58 -12.09
N PHE A 66 -11.75 7.76 -11.15
CA PHE A 66 -10.85 6.90 -10.36
C PHE A 66 -10.12 5.90 -11.26
N MET A 67 -10.82 5.25 -12.19
CA MET A 67 -10.18 4.28 -13.07
C MET A 67 -9.16 4.94 -14.02
N LEU A 68 -9.47 6.12 -14.56
CA LEU A 68 -8.53 6.90 -15.36
C LEU A 68 -7.30 7.30 -14.53
N ALA A 69 -7.51 7.79 -13.31
CA ALA A 69 -6.44 8.14 -12.38
C ALA A 69 -5.54 6.96 -12.06
N LEU A 70 -6.16 5.81 -11.73
CA LEU A 70 -5.44 4.56 -11.45
C LEU A 70 -4.64 4.10 -12.68
N THR A 71 -5.19 4.24 -13.88
CA THR A 71 -4.48 3.91 -15.13
C THR A 71 -3.23 4.77 -15.30
N LEU A 72 -3.34 6.08 -15.10
CA LEU A 72 -2.22 7.02 -15.25
C LEU A 72 -1.10 6.73 -14.24
N ILE A 73 -1.45 6.55 -12.97
CA ILE A 73 -0.46 6.32 -11.92
C ILE A 73 0.20 4.95 -12.03
N THR A 74 -0.57 3.92 -12.42
CA THR A 74 -0.06 2.58 -12.68
C THR A 74 0.87 2.57 -13.89
N PHE A 75 0.49 3.26 -14.96
CA PHE A 75 1.29 3.36 -16.18
C PHE A 75 2.67 3.96 -15.89
N ILE A 76 2.73 5.13 -15.24
CA ILE A 76 4.02 5.77 -14.96
C ILE A 76 4.88 4.95 -14.01
N SER A 77 4.27 4.30 -13.01
CA SER A 77 4.98 3.41 -12.07
C SER A 77 5.52 2.16 -12.77
N PHE A 78 4.77 1.61 -13.74
CA PHE A 78 5.24 0.48 -14.53
C PHE A 78 6.41 0.86 -15.46
N VAL A 79 6.35 2.05 -16.07
CA VAL A 79 7.47 2.58 -16.86
C VAL A 79 8.70 2.78 -15.99
N ASP A 80 8.54 3.26 -14.74
CA ASP A 80 9.64 3.43 -13.79
C ASP A 80 10.27 2.11 -13.35
N ASP A 81 9.48 1.04 -13.22
CA ASP A 81 9.96 -0.32 -12.93
C ASP A 81 10.83 -0.89 -14.08
N ILE A 82 10.57 -0.49 -15.32
CA ILE A 82 11.33 -0.93 -16.51
C ILE A 82 12.54 -0.01 -16.76
N ARG A 83 12.32 1.29 -16.66
CA ARG A 83 13.32 2.33 -16.92
C ARG A 83 13.10 3.48 -15.96
N SER A 84 14.10 3.86 -15.19
CA SER A 84 14.01 5.00 -14.29
C SER A 84 13.52 6.26 -15.03
N THR A 85 12.42 6.82 -14.57
CA THR A 85 11.81 8.03 -15.13
C THR A 85 12.28 9.27 -14.40
N SER A 86 12.18 10.44 -15.05
CA SER A 86 12.50 11.69 -14.38
C SER A 86 11.50 12.00 -13.26
N GLN A 87 11.99 12.55 -12.16
CA GLN A 87 11.13 12.94 -11.02
C GLN A 87 10.01 13.91 -11.45
N GLY A 88 10.30 14.86 -12.36
CA GLY A 88 9.31 15.79 -12.87
C GLY A 88 8.15 15.10 -13.59
N LEU A 89 8.44 14.11 -14.43
CA LEU A 89 7.41 13.35 -15.15
C LEU A 89 6.55 12.55 -14.16
N ARG A 90 7.16 11.89 -13.17
CA ARG A 90 6.43 11.18 -12.11
C ARG A 90 5.49 12.12 -11.35
N LEU A 91 5.98 13.29 -10.95
CA LEU A 91 5.16 14.28 -10.25
C LEU A 91 3.94 14.72 -11.06
N VAL A 92 4.12 15.01 -12.37
CA VAL A 92 3.00 15.39 -13.25
C VAL A 92 1.91 14.30 -13.26
N PHE A 93 2.29 13.03 -13.46
CA PHE A 93 1.33 11.92 -13.46
C PHE A 93 0.67 11.74 -12.09
N HIS A 94 1.44 11.81 -11.00
CA HIS A 94 0.90 11.68 -9.64
C HIS A 94 -0.09 12.80 -9.31
N PHE A 95 0.25 14.05 -9.61
CA PHE A 95 -0.66 15.19 -9.36
C PHE A 95 -1.91 15.11 -10.23
N THR A 96 -1.78 14.70 -11.50
CA THR A 96 -2.94 14.51 -12.38
C THR A 96 -3.85 13.40 -11.86
N ALA A 97 -3.29 12.25 -11.46
CA ALA A 97 -4.06 11.16 -10.87
C ALA A 97 -4.76 11.58 -9.57
N MET A 98 -4.07 12.34 -8.69
CA MET A 98 -4.69 12.89 -7.48
C MET A 98 -5.84 13.84 -7.80
N ALA A 99 -5.66 14.75 -8.76
CA ALA A 99 -6.71 15.68 -9.16
C ALA A 99 -7.95 14.95 -9.69
N LEU A 100 -7.78 13.90 -10.50
CA LEU A 100 -8.89 13.08 -10.98
C LEU A 100 -9.58 12.32 -9.84
N MET A 101 -8.82 11.78 -8.88
CA MET A 101 -9.38 11.12 -7.69
C MET A 101 -10.15 12.11 -6.82
N PHE A 102 -9.63 13.33 -6.62
CA PHE A 102 -10.31 14.40 -5.87
C PHE A 102 -11.57 14.88 -6.59
N TYR A 103 -11.55 14.91 -7.92
CA TYR A 103 -12.75 15.16 -8.71
C TYR A 103 -13.81 14.06 -8.49
N GLN A 104 -13.41 12.80 -8.53
CA GLN A 104 -14.29 11.65 -8.25
C GLN A 104 -14.91 11.72 -6.84
N TRP A 105 -14.15 12.21 -5.86
CA TRP A 105 -14.60 12.40 -4.48
C TRP A 105 -15.47 13.66 -4.29
N GLY A 106 -15.54 14.57 -5.27
CA GLY A 106 -16.25 15.84 -5.15
C GLY A 106 -15.54 16.88 -4.27
N LEU A 107 -14.24 16.72 -3.99
CA LEU A 107 -13.51 17.63 -3.09
C LEU A 107 -13.42 19.07 -3.62
N PHE A 108 -13.55 19.29 -4.92
CA PHE A 108 -13.51 20.64 -5.49
C PHE A 108 -14.71 21.52 -5.13
N SER A 109 -15.78 20.93 -4.57
CA SER A 109 -16.91 21.65 -4.00
C SER A 109 -16.68 22.08 -2.54
N LEU A 110 -15.62 21.60 -1.90
CA LEU A 110 -15.24 21.90 -0.52
C LEU A 110 -14.24 23.06 -0.45
N PRO A 111 -13.99 23.64 0.74
CA PRO A 111 -12.99 24.69 0.91
C PRO A 111 -11.59 24.24 0.41
N TRP A 112 -10.84 25.16 -0.23
CA TRP A 112 -9.56 24.87 -0.87
C TRP A 112 -8.52 24.17 0.05
N TRP A 113 -8.55 24.44 1.35
CA TRP A 113 -7.62 23.83 2.31
C TRP A 113 -7.83 22.31 2.44
N THR A 114 -9.05 21.80 2.18
CA THR A 114 -9.32 20.34 2.19
C THR A 114 -8.54 19.64 1.08
N ILE A 115 -8.39 20.29 -0.08
CA ILE A 115 -7.60 19.76 -1.21
C ILE A 115 -6.13 19.69 -0.82
N VAL A 116 -5.60 20.71 -0.12
CA VAL A 116 -4.21 20.72 0.33
C VAL A 116 -3.96 19.62 1.34
N VAL A 117 -4.83 19.48 2.33
CA VAL A 117 -4.73 18.39 3.34
C VAL A 117 -4.81 17.02 2.67
N ALA A 118 -5.80 16.81 1.79
CA ALA A 118 -5.94 15.57 1.05
C ALA A 118 -4.69 15.25 0.22
N LEU A 119 -4.12 16.26 -0.45
CA LEU A 119 -2.91 16.08 -1.25
C LEU A 119 -1.71 15.63 -0.40
N ILE A 120 -1.49 16.27 0.75
CA ILE A 120 -0.41 15.89 1.67
C ILE A 120 -0.61 14.47 2.20
N VAL A 121 -1.82 14.15 2.67
CA VAL A 121 -2.15 12.84 3.23
C VAL A 121 -2.03 11.75 2.17
N CYS A 122 -2.66 11.93 1.02
CA CYS A 122 -2.65 10.93 -0.06
C CYS A 122 -1.24 10.67 -0.60
N THR A 123 -0.46 11.75 -0.83
CA THR A 123 0.94 11.63 -1.26
C THR A 123 1.77 10.90 -0.19
N GLY A 124 1.57 11.25 1.08
CA GLY A 124 2.25 10.59 2.20
C GLY A 124 1.95 9.08 2.26
N ILE A 125 0.69 8.69 2.08
CA ILE A 125 0.27 7.27 2.12
C ILE A 125 0.83 6.48 0.94
N ILE A 126 0.80 7.04 -0.28
CA ILE A 126 1.38 6.36 -1.45
C ILE A 126 2.88 6.15 -1.25
N ASN A 127 3.60 7.17 -0.79
CA ASN A 127 5.03 7.04 -0.50
C ASN A 127 5.29 6.04 0.64
N ALA A 128 4.46 6.05 1.69
CA ALA A 128 4.57 5.08 2.78
C ALA A 128 4.42 3.64 2.27
N TYR A 129 3.43 3.34 1.43
CA TYR A 129 3.27 2.03 0.83
C TYR A 129 4.48 1.61 -0.02
N ASN A 130 5.02 2.55 -0.81
CA ASN A 130 6.21 2.29 -1.62
C ASN A 130 7.44 2.01 -0.75
N PHE A 131 7.64 2.75 0.34
CA PHE A 131 8.74 2.53 1.28
C PHE A 131 8.60 1.23 2.07
N MET A 132 7.36 0.81 2.33
CA MET A 132 7.08 -0.43 3.06
C MET A 132 7.17 -1.68 2.18
N ASP A 133 7.26 -1.57 0.84
CA ASP A 133 7.37 -2.70 -0.08
C ASP A 133 8.82 -3.22 -0.20
N GLY A 134 9.42 -3.67 0.90
CA GLY A 134 10.84 -4.08 0.92
C GLY A 134 11.10 -5.55 1.29
N ILE A 135 10.08 -6.32 1.69
CA ILE A 135 10.21 -7.75 2.04
C ILE A 135 9.00 -8.56 1.53
N ASN A 136 9.21 -9.87 1.36
CA ASN A 136 8.17 -10.77 0.85
C ASN A 136 6.91 -10.73 1.74
N GLY A 137 5.76 -10.54 1.13
CA GLY A 137 4.45 -10.64 1.76
C GLY A 137 3.98 -9.39 2.49
N ILE A 138 4.83 -8.38 2.71
CA ILE A 138 4.45 -7.25 3.56
C ILE A 138 3.35 -6.40 2.91
N THR A 139 3.51 -6.00 1.66
CA THR A 139 2.54 -5.15 0.94
C THR A 139 1.25 -5.90 0.64
N GLY A 140 1.36 -7.11 0.08
CA GLY A 140 0.18 -7.90 -0.24
C GLY A 140 -0.58 -8.38 1.00
N GLY A 141 0.12 -8.83 2.05
CA GLY A 141 -0.49 -9.27 3.30
C GLY A 141 -1.16 -8.12 4.06
N TYR A 142 -0.48 -6.99 4.19
CA TYR A 142 -1.04 -5.81 4.83
C TYR A 142 -2.29 -5.30 4.10
N SER A 143 -2.22 -5.20 2.78
CA SER A 143 -3.36 -4.80 1.93
C SER A 143 -4.54 -5.77 2.05
N LEU A 144 -4.27 -7.08 2.20
CA LEU A 144 -5.31 -8.08 2.44
C LEU A 144 -6.09 -7.80 3.73
N VAL A 145 -5.39 -7.48 4.83
CA VAL A 145 -6.02 -7.12 6.10
C VAL A 145 -6.87 -5.86 5.98
N VAL A 146 -6.34 -4.82 5.33
CA VAL A 146 -7.05 -3.55 5.15
C VAL A 146 -8.29 -3.73 4.26
N LEU A 147 -8.16 -4.44 3.13
CA LEU A 147 -9.30 -4.69 2.23
C LEU A 147 -10.36 -5.59 2.87
N ALA A 148 -9.96 -6.60 3.65
CA ALA A 148 -10.91 -7.44 4.40
C ALA A 148 -11.69 -6.62 5.43
N ALA A 149 -11.01 -5.70 6.12
CA ALA A 149 -11.67 -4.77 7.03
C ALA A 149 -12.64 -3.83 6.30
N LEU A 150 -12.22 -3.25 5.16
CA LEU A 150 -13.08 -2.40 4.33
C LEU A 150 -14.30 -3.16 3.79
N ALA A 151 -14.14 -4.44 3.41
CA ALA A 151 -15.27 -5.29 3.02
C ALA A 151 -16.27 -5.51 4.17
N PHE A 152 -15.75 -5.77 5.37
CA PHE A 152 -16.57 -5.92 6.57
C PHE A 152 -17.31 -4.62 6.93
N ILE A 153 -16.60 -3.48 6.91
CA ILE A 153 -17.18 -2.17 7.18
C ILE A 153 -18.28 -1.85 6.16
N ASN A 154 -18.01 -2.06 4.87
CA ASN A 154 -18.96 -1.80 3.79
C ASN A 154 -20.22 -2.67 3.89
N GLY A 155 -20.09 -3.92 4.34
CA GLY A 155 -21.19 -4.86 4.45
C GLY A 155 -22.00 -4.77 5.76
N VAL A 156 -21.36 -4.35 6.86
CA VAL A 156 -21.95 -4.45 8.22
C VAL A 156 -22.20 -3.07 8.86
N TYR A 157 -21.29 -2.12 8.67
CA TYR A 157 -21.39 -0.81 9.34
C TYR A 157 -22.05 0.26 8.47
N VAL A 158 -21.47 0.52 7.30
CA VAL A 158 -21.95 1.58 6.40
C VAL A 158 -21.55 1.26 4.96
N PRO A 159 -22.54 1.13 4.05
CA PRO A 159 -22.24 1.00 2.61
C PRO A 159 -21.68 2.34 2.11
N PHE A 160 -20.47 2.29 1.52
CA PHE A 160 -19.78 3.47 1.01
C PHE A 160 -19.29 3.33 -0.44
N VAL A 161 -19.16 2.08 -0.94
CA VAL A 161 -18.86 1.77 -2.34
C VAL A 161 -19.61 0.51 -2.78
N GLU A 162 -19.68 0.28 -4.10
CA GLU A 162 -20.17 -1.00 -4.62
C GLU A 162 -19.27 -2.15 -4.11
N PRO A 163 -19.82 -3.15 -3.40
CA PRO A 163 -19.03 -4.22 -2.78
C PRO A 163 -18.14 -5.00 -3.77
N ALA A 164 -18.55 -5.05 -5.03
CA ALA A 164 -17.82 -5.76 -6.07
C ALA A 164 -16.41 -5.19 -6.28
N LEU A 165 -16.18 -3.89 -6.10
CA LEU A 165 -14.84 -3.29 -6.17
C LEU A 165 -13.91 -3.90 -5.12
N ILE A 166 -14.36 -3.97 -3.87
CA ILE A 166 -13.54 -4.52 -2.79
C ILE A 166 -13.27 -6.01 -3.01
N TYR A 167 -14.28 -6.78 -3.44
CA TYR A 167 -14.13 -8.22 -3.67
C TYR A 167 -13.21 -8.54 -4.85
N THR A 168 -13.25 -7.76 -5.94
CA THR A 168 -12.30 -7.96 -7.04
C THR A 168 -10.87 -7.61 -6.64
N MET A 169 -10.70 -6.58 -5.81
CA MET A 169 -9.39 -6.24 -5.25
C MET A 169 -8.88 -7.31 -4.29
N LEU A 170 -9.75 -7.91 -3.46
CA LEU A 170 -9.38 -9.05 -2.63
C LEU A 170 -8.92 -10.24 -3.48
N CYS A 171 -9.59 -10.54 -4.60
CA CYS A 171 -9.14 -11.57 -5.55
C CYS A 171 -7.74 -11.25 -6.09
N ALA A 172 -7.49 -10.02 -6.51
CA ALA A 172 -6.17 -9.61 -7.03
C ALA A 172 -5.06 -9.72 -5.97
N VAL A 173 -5.33 -9.29 -4.73
CA VAL A 173 -4.39 -9.38 -3.62
C VAL A 173 -4.12 -10.83 -3.22
N LEU A 174 -5.12 -11.71 -3.26
CA LEU A 174 -4.93 -13.14 -3.02
C LEU A 174 -4.05 -13.79 -4.08
N VAL A 175 -4.26 -13.46 -5.36
CA VAL A 175 -3.40 -13.93 -6.46
C VAL A 175 -1.96 -13.46 -6.27
N PHE A 176 -1.76 -12.17 -6.00
CA PHE A 176 -0.42 -11.64 -5.74
C PHE A 176 0.25 -12.32 -4.55
N ASN A 177 -0.45 -12.47 -3.42
CA ASN A 177 0.09 -13.13 -2.22
C ASN A 177 0.45 -14.59 -2.48
N PHE A 178 -0.29 -15.30 -3.32
CA PHE A 178 0.07 -16.67 -3.70
C PHE A 178 1.47 -16.74 -4.30
N PHE A 179 1.93 -15.74 -5.02
CA PHE A 179 3.26 -15.70 -5.65
C PHE A 179 4.31 -14.98 -4.81
N ASN A 180 3.92 -13.97 -4.02
CA ASN A 180 4.85 -13.12 -3.26
C ASN A 180 5.01 -13.56 -1.79
N PHE A 181 3.92 -13.95 -1.10
CA PHE A 181 3.94 -14.29 0.34
C PHE A 181 4.51 -15.69 0.57
N ARG A 182 5.80 -15.84 0.35
CA ARG A 182 6.53 -17.12 0.51
C ARG A 182 8.00 -16.87 0.83
N LYS A 183 8.68 -17.92 1.34
CA LYS A 183 10.11 -17.84 1.67
C LYS A 183 10.97 -17.36 0.48
N GLN A 184 10.60 -17.80 -0.72
CA GLN A 184 11.18 -17.35 -1.99
C GLN A 184 10.07 -16.83 -2.87
N ALA A 185 9.90 -15.50 -2.91
CA ALA A 185 8.93 -14.87 -3.76
C ALA A 185 9.22 -15.16 -5.24
N LYS A 186 8.16 -15.34 -6.03
CA LYS A 186 8.25 -15.48 -7.49
C LYS A 186 8.29 -14.12 -8.19
N CYS A 187 7.67 -13.12 -7.58
CA CYS A 187 7.67 -11.75 -8.05
C CYS A 187 7.66 -10.78 -6.86
N PHE A 188 8.12 -9.55 -7.08
CA PHE A 188 7.93 -8.40 -6.20
C PHE A 188 6.81 -7.51 -6.76
N ALA A 189 6.18 -6.73 -5.88
CA ALA A 189 5.13 -5.82 -6.30
C ALA A 189 5.66 -4.78 -7.31
N GLY A 190 6.85 -4.24 -7.06
CA GLY A 190 7.41 -3.13 -7.80
C GLY A 190 6.71 -1.81 -7.46
N ASP A 191 7.19 -0.72 -8.04
CA ASP A 191 6.54 0.57 -7.90
C ASP A 191 5.11 0.52 -8.48
N VAL A 192 4.92 -0.22 -9.58
CA VAL A 192 3.59 -0.44 -10.16
C VAL A 192 2.61 -1.06 -9.17
N GLY A 193 3.05 -2.01 -8.36
CA GLY A 193 2.20 -2.69 -7.39
C GLY A 193 1.96 -1.88 -6.13
N SER A 194 3.03 -1.41 -5.48
CA SER A 194 2.92 -0.67 -4.22
C SER A 194 2.11 0.63 -4.39
N VAL A 195 2.32 1.36 -5.50
CA VAL A 195 1.59 2.59 -5.80
C VAL A 195 0.14 2.32 -6.19
N SER A 196 -0.14 1.33 -7.04
CA SER A 196 -1.52 1.05 -7.48
C SER A 196 -2.39 0.54 -6.34
N ILE A 197 -1.90 -0.37 -5.50
CA ILE A 197 -2.68 -0.86 -4.35
C ILE A 197 -2.90 0.24 -3.30
N ALA A 198 -1.90 1.08 -3.05
CA ALA A 198 -2.05 2.24 -2.18
C ALA A 198 -3.12 3.20 -2.71
N PHE A 199 -3.13 3.46 -4.01
CA PHE A 199 -4.10 4.34 -4.66
C PHE A 199 -5.54 3.79 -4.56
N VAL A 200 -5.72 2.46 -4.74
CA VAL A 200 -7.03 1.81 -4.56
C VAL A 200 -7.49 1.90 -3.10
N ILE A 201 -6.62 1.58 -2.14
CA ILE A 201 -6.95 1.64 -0.71
C ILE A 201 -7.27 3.08 -0.29
N LEU A 202 -6.52 4.07 -0.80
CA LEU A 202 -6.81 5.48 -0.60
C LEU A 202 -8.17 5.85 -1.13
N PHE A 203 -8.52 5.41 -2.35
CA PHE A 203 -9.85 5.67 -2.91
C PHE A 203 -10.95 5.13 -2.00
N LEU A 204 -10.81 3.89 -1.54
CA LEU A 204 -11.79 3.25 -0.66
C LEU A 204 -11.91 3.95 0.70
N ILE A 205 -10.78 4.28 1.34
CA ILE A 205 -10.78 5.00 2.63
C ILE A 205 -11.35 6.42 2.45
N GLY A 206 -11.02 7.10 1.36
CA GLY A 206 -11.55 8.42 1.05
C GLY A 206 -13.08 8.40 0.88
N MET A 207 -13.62 7.41 0.15
CA MET A 207 -15.08 7.23 0.03
C MET A 207 -15.73 6.96 1.40
N LEU A 208 -15.09 6.16 2.25
CA LEU A 208 -15.56 5.89 3.60
C LEU A 208 -15.55 7.16 4.47
N ILE A 209 -14.46 7.93 4.45
CA ILE A 209 -14.35 9.22 5.17
C ILE A 209 -15.44 10.18 4.72
N ILE A 210 -15.63 10.35 3.41
CA ILE A 210 -16.65 11.25 2.85
C ILE A 210 -18.06 10.79 3.25
N ARG A 211 -18.31 9.46 3.19
CA ARG A 211 -19.61 8.91 3.54
C ARG A 211 -19.97 9.08 5.02
N THR A 212 -18.97 9.02 5.90
CA THR A 212 -19.14 9.05 7.37
C THR A 212 -18.78 10.39 7.99
N GLU A 213 -18.20 11.32 7.23
CA GLU A 213 -17.61 12.57 7.71
C GLU A 213 -16.60 12.38 8.86
N ASN A 214 -15.97 11.20 8.92
CA ASN A 214 -15.08 10.80 10.00
C ASN A 214 -13.66 10.50 9.46
N PHE A 215 -12.71 11.39 9.75
CA PHE A 215 -11.33 11.23 9.32
C PHE A 215 -10.56 10.15 10.10
N SER A 216 -11.07 9.72 11.25
CA SER A 216 -10.38 8.71 12.09
C SER A 216 -10.26 7.34 11.41
N TRP A 217 -10.97 7.08 10.31
CA TRP A 217 -10.79 5.89 9.46
C TRP A 217 -9.37 5.73 8.91
N ILE A 218 -8.54 6.77 8.97
CA ILE A 218 -7.11 6.68 8.64
C ILE A 218 -6.37 5.67 9.55
N VAL A 219 -6.96 5.28 10.67
CA VAL A 219 -6.49 4.21 11.56
C VAL A 219 -6.27 2.88 10.85
N LEU A 220 -7.00 2.65 9.75
CA LEU A 220 -6.82 1.47 8.87
C LEU A 220 -5.41 1.38 8.28
N LEU A 221 -4.61 2.44 8.36
CA LEU A 221 -3.24 2.52 7.86
C LEU A 221 -2.22 2.88 8.96
N ALA A 222 -2.61 2.79 10.24
CA ALA A 222 -1.82 3.32 11.36
C ALA A 222 -0.41 2.71 11.44
N VAL A 223 -0.26 1.40 11.24
CA VAL A 223 1.03 0.72 11.38
C VAL A 223 2.03 1.18 10.32
N TYR A 224 1.62 1.25 9.06
CA TYR A 224 2.46 1.77 7.96
C TYR A 224 2.75 3.25 8.15
N GLY A 225 1.73 4.02 8.56
CA GLY A 225 1.86 5.45 8.81
C GLY A 225 2.90 5.76 9.89
N VAL A 226 2.82 5.08 11.02
CA VAL A 226 3.76 5.30 12.14
C VAL A 226 5.18 4.88 11.77
N ASP A 227 5.39 3.70 11.19
CA ASP A 227 6.74 3.28 10.76
C ASP A 227 7.35 4.27 9.77
N SER A 228 6.59 4.64 8.73
CA SER A 228 7.10 5.55 7.70
C SER A 228 7.39 6.95 8.22
N VAL A 229 6.46 7.56 8.95
CA VAL A 229 6.62 8.93 9.48
C VAL A 229 7.75 9.00 10.49
N LEU A 230 7.81 8.07 11.45
CA LEU A 230 8.86 8.09 12.46
C LEU A 230 10.24 7.74 11.88
N THR A 231 10.30 6.92 10.83
CA THR A 231 11.57 6.67 10.11
C THR A 231 12.04 7.94 9.38
N ILE A 232 11.14 8.70 8.76
CA ILE A 232 11.49 9.98 8.14
C ILE A 232 12.00 10.97 9.21
N ILE A 233 11.28 11.10 10.34
CA ILE A 233 11.70 11.96 11.46
C ILE A 233 13.08 11.53 11.98
N HIS A 234 13.29 10.24 12.20
CA HIS A 234 14.57 9.70 12.67
C HIS A 234 15.72 10.03 11.69
N ARG A 235 15.50 9.91 10.38
CA ARG A 235 16.50 10.31 9.37
C ARG A 235 16.81 11.80 9.36
N LEU A 236 15.78 12.63 9.55
CA LEU A 236 15.99 14.09 9.70
C LEU A 236 16.82 14.42 10.94
N MET A 237 16.60 13.74 12.08
CA MET A 237 17.41 13.87 13.28
C MET A 237 18.87 13.43 13.07
N LEU A 238 19.10 12.48 12.14
CA LEU A 238 20.43 12.03 11.73
C LEU A 238 21.05 12.93 10.64
N HIS A 239 20.39 14.05 10.27
CA HIS A 239 20.80 14.97 9.21
C HIS A 239 20.97 14.30 7.83
N GLU A 240 20.20 13.25 7.54
CA GLU A 240 20.26 12.53 6.28
C GLU A 240 19.38 13.17 5.21
N ASN A 241 19.80 13.04 3.95
CA ASN A 241 18.96 13.41 2.83
C ASN A 241 17.82 12.39 2.67
N ILE A 242 16.57 12.83 2.95
CA ILE A 242 15.38 11.98 2.88
C ILE A 242 15.06 11.50 1.45
N GLY A 243 15.56 12.19 0.42
CA GLY A 243 15.39 11.78 -0.99
C GLY A 243 16.29 10.60 -1.42
N LEU A 244 17.28 10.23 -0.60
CA LEU A 244 18.15 9.10 -0.90
C LEU A 244 17.53 7.78 -0.39
N PRO A 245 17.63 6.68 -1.17
CA PRO A 245 17.19 5.36 -0.74
C PRO A 245 17.90 4.90 0.54
N HIS A 246 17.16 4.24 1.42
CA HIS A 246 17.67 3.73 2.70
C HIS A 246 17.01 2.39 3.09
N ARG A 247 17.45 1.79 4.20
CA ARG A 247 16.84 0.58 4.78
C ARG A 247 16.77 0.69 6.30
N LYS A 248 16.10 1.74 6.79
CA LYS A 248 16.04 2.08 8.23
C LYS A 248 14.64 1.97 8.82
N HIS A 249 13.66 1.48 8.05
CA HIS A 249 12.34 1.18 8.58
C HIS A 249 12.42 0.07 9.63
N LEU A 250 11.51 0.08 10.60
CA LEU A 250 11.47 -0.91 11.67
C LEU A 250 11.42 -2.33 11.10
N TYR A 251 10.56 -2.58 10.11
CA TYR A 251 10.48 -3.90 9.46
C TYR A 251 11.80 -4.33 8.81
N GLN A 252 12.56 -3.37 8.25
CA GLN A 252 13.85 -3.66 7.62
C GLN A 252 14.92 -4.02 8.67
N ILE A 253 14.92 -3.35 9.82
CA ILE A 253 15.79 -3.72 10.95
C ILE A 253 15.46 -5.13 11.45
N MET A 254 14.15 -5.46 11.57
CA MET A 254 13.74 -6.83 11.92
C MET A 254 14.25 -7.87 10.92
N ALA A 255 14.06 -7.62 9.63
CA ALA A 255 14.41 -8.58 8.59
C ALA A 255 15.94 -8.67 8.35
N ASN A 256 16.62 -7.53 8.25
CA ASN A 256 18.02 -7.48 7.80
C ASN A 256 19.03 -7.56 8.93
N GLU A 257 18.75 -6.93 10.08
CA GLU A 257 19.69 -6.90 11.21
C GLU A 257 19.39 -8.03 12.20
N LEU A 258 18.13 -8.21 12.59
CA LEU A 258 17.73 -9.31 13.48
C LEU A 258 17.54 -10.65 12.77
N LYS A 259 17.63 -10.69 11.43
CA LYS A 259 17.50 -11.91 10.62
C LYS A 259 16.15 -12.63 10.80
N ILE A 260 15.10 -11.92 11.19
CA ILE A 260 13.77 -12.50 11.32
C ILE A 260 13.25 -12.80 9.88
N PRO A 261 12.72 -14.01 9.64
CA PRO A 261 12.19 -14.37 8.31
C PRO A 261 11.15 -13.37 7.82
N HIS A 262 11.21 -12.98 6.54
CA HIS A 262 10.29 -12.00 5.93
C HIS A 262 8.82 -12.30 6.22
N MET A 263 8.39 -13.56 6.07
CA MET A 263 7.01 -13.97 6.33
C MET A 263 6.59 -13.69 7.78
N VAL A 264 7.50 -13.87 8.76
CA VAL A 264 7.20 -13.60 10.17
C VAL A 264 7.04 -12.09 10.40
N VAL A 265 7.94 -11.28 9.84
CA VAL A 265 7.84 -9.81 9.93
C VAL A 265 6.53 -9.32 9.29
N SER A 266 6.20 -9.81 8.10
CA SER A 266 4.96 -9.47 7.40
C SER A 266 3.72 -9.87 8.21
N LEU A 267 3.71 -11.08 8.80
CA LEU A 267 2.63 -11.53 9.70
C LEU A 267 2.49 -10.63 10.94
N VAL A 268 3.59 -10.18 11.53
CA VAL A 268 3.53 -9.24 12.67
C VAL A 268 2.83 -7.95 12.27
N TYR A 269 3.20 -7.35 11.11
CA TYR A 269 2.54 -6.13 10.61
C TYR A 269 1.04 -6.35 10.33
N MET A 270 0.70 -7.48 9.72
CA MET A 270 -0.71 -7.87 9.46
C MET A 270 -1.49 -8.00 10.77
N LEU A 271 -0.95 -8.73 11.75
CA LEU A 271 -1.63 -8.98 13.03
C LEU A 271 -1.77 -7.69 13.84
N VAL A 272 -0.73 -6.86 13.93
CA VAL A 272 -0.82 -5.58 14.64
C VAL A 272 -1.88 -4.69 13.98
N GLN A 273 -1.91 -4.59 12.67
CA GLN A 273 -2.93 -3.80 11.98
C GLN A 273 -4.33 -4.40 12.17
N ALA A 274 -4.48 -5.72 12.13
CA ALA A 274 -5.77 -6.38 12.38
C ALA A 274 -6.28 -6.12 13.80
N VAL A 275 -5.40 -6.17 14.82
CA VAL A 275 -5.73 -5.84 16.20
C VAL A 275 -6.14 -4.37 16.36
N VAL A 276 -5.42 -3.45 15.72
CA VAL A 276 -5.77 -2.02 15.70
C VAL A 276 -7.15 -1.81 15.09
N ILE A 277 -7.44 -2.44 13.97
CA ILE A 277 -8.76 -2.34 13.32
C ILE A 277 -9.86 -2.94 14.19
N ALA A 278 -9.64 -4.15 14.73
CA ALA A 278 -10.61 -4.80 15.59
C ALA A 278 -10.92 -3.96 16.84
N GLY A 279 -9.89 -3.40 17.48
CA GLY A 279 -10.08 -2.50 18.61
C GLY A 279 -10.87 -1.24 18.22
N TYR A 280 -10.58 -0.63 17.09
CA TYR A 280 -11.34 0.53 16.61
C TYR A 280 -12.82 0.22 16.39
N LEU A 281 -13.14 -0.94 15.84
CA LEU A 281 -14.53 -1.35 15.58
C LEU A 281 -15.27 -1.80 16.84
N LEU A 282 -14.56 -2.33 17.84
CA LEU A 282 -15.15 -2.83 19.09
C LEU A 282 -15.38 -1.75 20.15
N PHE A 283 -14.72 -0.59 20.05
CA PHE A 283 -14.83 0.52 21.01
C PHE A 283 -15.37 1.79 20.34
N PRO A 284 -16.64 1.79 19.89
CA PRO A 284 -17.27 2.97 19.29
C PRO A 284 -17.47 4.07 20.33
N GLY A 285 -17.52 5.33 19.86
CA GLY A 285 -17.89 6.49 20.67
C GLY A 285 -16.74 7.42 21.04
N ASN A 286 -15.48 7.03 20.79
CA ASN A 286 -14.33 7.93 20.91
C ASN A 286 -13.27 7.60 19.83
N GLU A 287 -13.67 7.70 18.57
CA GLU A 287 -12.85 7.28 17.42
C GLU A 287 -11.52 8.06 17.33
N TYR A 288 -11.55 9.38 17.56
CA TYR A 288 -10.34 10.22 17.55
C TYR A 288 -9.43 9.94 18.76
N GLY A 289 -10.01 9.65 19.92
CA GLY A 289 -9.26 9.22 21.09
C GLY A 289 -8.58 7.89 20.87
N TYR A 290 -9.27 6.92 20.24
CA TYR A 290 -8.69 5.64 19.85
C TYR A 290 -7.56 5.81 18.84
N LEU A 291 -7.76 6.61 17.79
CA LEU A 291 -6.72 6.93 16.80
C LEU A 291 -5.48 7.52 17.47
N SER A 292 -5.67 8.52 18.32
CA SER A 292 -4.56 9.18 19.02
C SER A 292 -3.83 8.22 19.95
N GLY A 293 -4.56 7.43 20.74
CA GLY A 293 -3.99 6.39 21.60
C GLY A 293 -3.21 5.33 20.82
N THR A 294 -3.73 4.90 19.67
CA THR A 294 -3.05 3.96 18.78
C THR A 294 -1.75 4.53 18.23
N ILE A 295 -1.76 5.79 17.76
CA ILE A 295 -0.56 6.46 17.25
C ILE A 295 0.49 6.57 18.37
N ILE A 296 0.09 6.96 19.59
CA ILE A 296 1.00 7.05 20.72
C ILE A 296 1.59 5.67 21.06
N ALA A 297 0.75 4.64 21.17
CA ALA A 297 1.20 3.28 21.52
C ALA A 297 2.18 2.71 20.47
N LEU A 298 1.85 2.83 19.18
CA LEU A 298 2.72 2.38 18.11
C LEU A 298 4.02 3.19 18.05
N SER A 299 3.96 4.50 18.32
CA SER A 299 5.16 5.36 18.38
C SER A 299 6.07 4.97 19.54
N LEU A 300 5.54 4.66 20.69
CA LEU A 300 6.33 4.16 21.83
C LEU A 300 7.02 2.84 21.50
N VAL A 301 6.29 1.90 20.88
CA VAL A 301 6.87 0.63 20.42
C VAL A 301 8.01 0.88 19.41
N TYR A 302 7.79 1.75 18.43
CA TYR A 302 8.80 2.13 17.44
C TYR A 302 10.04 2.72 18.13
N ILE A 303 9.88 3.71 18.99
CA ILE A 303 11.00 4.40 19.67
C ILE A 303 11.80 3.42 20.54
N LEU A 304 11.11 2.59 21.33
CA LEU A 304 11.77 1.59 22.18
C LEU A 304 12.53 0.55 21.36
N PHE A 305 11.93 0.09 20.25
CA PHE A 305 12.57 -0.85 19.33
C PHE A 305 13.81 -0.23 18.68
N MET A 306 13.69 0.97 18.13
CA MET A 306 14.81 1.65 17.47
C MET A 306 15.93 1.98 18.47
N LYS A 307 15.61 2.45 19.69
CA LYS A 307 16.60 2.66 20.75
C LYS A 307 17.40 1.39 21.07
N ARG A 308 16.76 0.21 21.01
CA ARG A 308 17.39 -1.08 21.35
C ARG A 308 18.21 -1.66 20.19
N PHE A 309 17.72 -1.58 18.96
CA PHE A 309 18.23 -2.39 17.85
C PHE A 309 18.86 -1.59 16.70
N PHE A 310 18.67 -0.26 16.64
CA PHE A 310 19.22 0.55 15.55
C PHE A 310 20.77 0.58 15.55
N CYS A 311 21.41 0.40 16.70
CA CYS A 311 22.86 0.28 16.80
C CYS A 311 23.43 -0.86 15.93
N LEU A 312 22.68 -1.94 15.71
CA LEU A 312 23.08 -3.04 14.82
C LEU A 312 23.16 -2.62 13.33
N HIS A 313 22.41 -1.60 12.94
CA HIS A 313 22.47 -1.03 11.61
C HIS A 313 23.66 -0.07 11.43
N GLN A 314 24.03 0.65 12.50
CA GLN A 314 25.16 1.58 12.50
C GLN A 314 26.53 0.87 12.56
N ALA A 315 26.56 -0.35 13.06
CA ALA A 315 27.79 -1.14 13.22
C ALA A 315 28.28 -1.80 11.91
N LYS A 316 27.58 -1.58 10.79
CA LYS A 316 27.91 -2.08 9.46
C LYS A 316 28.35 -0.97 8.53
#